data_3796fa20f8f1f94fbcad1211c2c0096f
#
_entry.id   3796fa20f8f1f94fbcad1211c2c0096f
#
_cell.length_a   1.000
_cell.length_b   1.000
_cell.length_c   1.000
_cell.angle_alpha   90.00
_cell.angle_beta   90.00
_cell.angle_gamma   90.00
#
_symmetry.space_group_name_H-M   'P 1'
#
loop_
_entity.id
_entity.type
_entity.pdbx_description
1 polymer ?
#
loop_
_entity_poly.entity_id
_entity_poly.type
_entity_poly.pdbx_seq_one_letter_code
_entity_poly.pdbx_strand_id
1 'polypeptide(L)'
;MGIHPVIGVDVGGSGVKAALVDVERGELVSDRPRLETPQPATPDRVAHTVAQLVDGLGGSSVIGVTVPGVVSTGVVRTAANIDSTWIGMDACGLFSKQLGVPCTVINDADAAGLAEMRFGAGRGRDGVAIMVTLGTGIGSAVFVDGNLVPNTELGHLEFKGQVAEHHAAAAVRKAQHLTWEQWGRRVGHYLTMLTTLFSPELIVVGGGVSRKFDRFADEIAALVPINTEVVPAALQNRAGIVGAALVAAGDR
;
A
#
# COMPACT_ATOMS: atom_id res chain seq x y z
N MET A 1 22.73 20.84 -4.38
CA MET A 1 21.67 20.60 -5.40
C MET A 1 20.36 20.88 -4.74
N GLY A 2 19.45 21.65 -5.37
CA GLY A 2 18.13 21.90 -4.77
C GLY A 2 17.33 20.61 -4.75
N ILE A 3 16.65 20.34 -3.64
CA ILE A 3 15.67 19.26 -3.53
C ILE A 3 14.56 19.59 -4.53
N HIS A 4 14.27 18.68 -5.47
CA HIS A 4 13.10 18.75 -6.33
C HIS A 4 12.08 17.75 -5.80
N PRO A 5 11.20 18.17 -4.86
CA PRO A 5 10.25 17.25 -4.26
C PRO A 5 9.22 16.77 -5.29
N VAL A 6 8.81 15.53 -5.17
CA VAL A 6 7.82 14.88 -6.05
C VAL A 6 6.51 14.72 -5.31
N ILE A 7 5.39 15.01 -5.96
CA ILE A 7 4.08 14.75 -5.36
C ILE A 7 3.76 13.26 -5.42
N GLY A 8 3.50 12.69 -4.25
CA GLY A 8 2.88 11.38 -4.11
C GLY A 8 1.42 11.51 -3.68
N VAL A 9 0.56 10.70 -4.27
CA VAL A 9 -0.87 10.62 -3.97
C VAL A 9 -1.24 9.19 -3.60
N ASP A 10 -1.90 9.01 -2.47
CA ASP A 10 -2.40 7.73 -1.97
C ASP A 10 -3.93 7.71 -2.07
N VAL A 11 -4.46 6.98 -3.06
CA VAL A 11 -5.90 6.77 -3.27
C VAL A 11 -6.33 5.52 -2.53
N GLY A 12 -7.01 5.69 -1.42
CA GLY A 12 -7.60 4.58 -0.66
C GLY A 12 -9.12 4.55 -0.74
N GLY A 13 -9.73 3.45 -0.35
CA GLY A 13 -11.19 3.27 -0.40
C GLY A 13 -12.00 4.26 0.47
N SER A 14 -11.40 4.90 1.48
CA SER A 14 -12.06 5.85 2.38
C SER A 14 -11.49 7.26 2.34
N GLY A 15 -10.39 7.48 1.63
CA GLY A 15 -9.78 8.81 1.58
C GLY A 15 -8.58 8.84 0.64
N VAL A 16 -8.45 9.99 -0.04
CA VAL A 16 -7.31 10.33 -0.89
C VAL A 16 -6.42 11.28 -0.09
N LYS A 17 -5.13 11.06 -0.13
CA LYS A 17 -4.11 11.88 0.55
C LYS A 17 -3.00 12.20 -0.41
N ALA A 18 -2.38 13.35 -0.26
CA ALA A 18 -1.24 13.77 -1.08
C ALA A 18 -0.21 14.52 -0.24
N ALA A 19 1.04 14.50 -0.67
CA ALA A 19 2.09 15.36 -0.12
C ALA A 19 3.25 15.51 -1.11
N LEU A 20 4.04 16.57 -0.93
CA LEU A 20 5.38 16.69 -1.49
C LEU A 20 6.34 15.79 -0.71
N VAL A 21 7.16 15.04 -1.41
CA VAL A 21 8.11 14.06 -0.87
C VAL A 21 9.52 14.39 -1.32
N ASP A 22 10.44 14.48 -0.36
CA ASP A 22 11.88 14.35 -0.63
C ASP A 22 12.18 12.88 -0.91
N VAL A 23 12.33 12.53 -2.18
CA VAL A 23 12.54 11.14 -2.62
C VAL A 23 13.92 10.58 -2.27
N GLU A 24 14.89 11.42 -1.92
CA GLU A 24 16.21 10.96 -1.44
C GLU A 24 16.15 10.49 0.01
N ARG A 25 15.28 11.12 0.83
CA ARG A 25 15.14 10.85 2.26
C ARG A 25 13.89 10.05 2.63
N GLY A 26 12.90 9.98 1.75
CA GLY A 26 11.60 9.39 2.04
C GLY A 26 10.76 10.20 3.03
N GLU A 27 10.97 11.51 3.09
CA GLU A 27 10.32 12.41 4.03
C GLU A 27 9.27 13.28 3.33
N LEU A 28 8.16 13.52 4.02
CA LEU A 28 7.18 14.50 3.56
C LEU A 28 7.71 15.91 3.87
N VAL A 29 7.75 16.76 2.84
CA VAL A 29 8.23 18.16 2.95
C VAL A 29 7.11 19.18 2.83
N SER A 30 5.85 18.72 2.85
CA SER A 30 4.65 19.54 2.95
C SER A 30 3.68 18.96 3.99
N ASP A 31 2.60 19.69 4.26
CA ASP A 31 1.43 19.13 4.89
C ASP A 31 0.89 17.96 4.07
N ARG A 32 0.11 17.09 4.70
CA ARG A 32 -0.53 15.93 4.10
C ARG A 32 -2.05 16.09 4.13
N PRO A 33 -2.62 16.92 3.25
CA PRO A 33 -4.06 17.07 3.15
C PRO A 33 -4.74 15.73 2.80
N ARG A 34 -5.99 15.59 3.23
CA ARG A 34 -6.84 14.46 2.98
C ARG A 34 -8.23 14.92 2.60
N LEU A 35 -8.76 14.34 1.52
CA LEU A 35 -10.19 14.41 1.17
C LEU A 35 -10.81 13.01 1.28
N GLU A 36 -12.13 12.95 1.43
CA GLU A 36 -12.84 11.68 1.36
C GLU A 36 -12.85 11.14 -0.06
N THR A 37 -12.73 9.82 -0.19
CA THR A 37 -12.90 9.17 -1.50
C THR A 37 -14.36 9.34 -1.93
N PRO A 38 -14.63 9.91 -3.11
CA PRO A 38 -15.98 10.12 -3.58
C PRO A 38 -16.75 8.80 -3.71
N GLN A 39 -18.06 8.86 -3.48
CA GLN A 39 -18.95 7.72 -3.68
C GLN A 39 -20.00 8.04 -4.76
N PRO A 40 -20.12 7.22 -5.80
CA PRO A 40 -19.22 6.12 -6.19
C PRO A 40 -17.82 6.63 -6.56
N ALA A 41 -16.80 5.78 -6.32
CA ALA A 41 -15.39 6.09 -6.54
C ALA A 41 -14.98 5.87 -8.01
N THR A 42 -15.70 6.50 -8.94
CA THR A 42 -15.41 6.38 -10.38
C THR A 42 -14.10 7.09 -10.75
N PRO A 43 -13.43 6.69 -11.87
CA PRO A 43 -12.17 7.29 -12.30
C PRO A 43 -12.20 8.83 -12.36
N ASP A 44 -13.19 9.42 -13.02
CA ASP A 44 -13.30 10.87 -13.18
C ASP A 44 -13.47 11.60 -11.83
N ARG A 45 -14.30 11.06 -10.93
CA ARG A 45 -14.52 11.67 -9.62
C ARG A 45 -13.29 11.61 -8.73
N VAL A 46 -12.57 10.48 -8.76
CA VAL A 46 -11.30 10.33 -8.03
C VAL A 46 -10.24 11.25 -8.63
N ALA A 47 -10.12 11.32 -9.96
CA ALA A 47 -9.17 12.21 -10.62
C ALA A 47 -9.42 13.69 -10.27
N HIS A 48 -10.71 14.10 -10.20
CA HIS A 48 -11.07 15.44 -9.74
C HIS A 48 -10.66 15.68 -8.26
N THR A 49 -10.89 14.70 -7.38
CA THR A 49 -10.48 14.79 -5.96
C THR A 49 -8.96 14.88 -5.84
N VAL A 50 -8.21 14.13 -6.66
CA VAL A 50 -6.75 14.21 -6.71
C VAL A 50 -6.30 15.61 -7.14
N ALA A 51 -6.91 16.19 -8.20
CA ALA A 51 -6.58 17.54 -8.65
C ALA A 51 -6.78 18.58 -7.55
N GLN A 52 -7.88 18.53 -6.81
CA GLN A 52 -8.13 19.44 -5.68
C GLN A 52 -7.05 19.36 -4.59
N LEU A 53 -6.51 18.15 -4.33
CA LEU A 53 -5.43 17.99 -3.35
C LEU A 53 -4.09 18.52 -3.87
N VAL A 54 -3.80 18.26 -5.13
CA VAL A 54 -2.52 18.62 -5.77
C VAL A 54 -2.39 20.14 -5.94
N ASP A 55 -3.47 20.83 -6.31
CA ASP A 55 -3.49 22.29 -6.49
C ASP A 55 -3.01 23.04 -5.24
N GLY A 56 -3.28 22.50 -4.05
CA GLY A 56 -2.86 23.09 -2.77
C GLY A 56 -1.41 22.84 -2.36
N LEU A 57 -0.68 21.95 -3.07
CA LEU A 57 0.66 21.51 -2.66
C LEU A 57 1.82 22.22 -3.37
N GLY A 58 1.52 23.08 -4.37
CA GLY A 58 2.54 23.65 -5.25
C GLY A 58 2.88 22.73 -6.42
N GLY A 59 3.81 23.14 -7.27
CA GLY A 59 4.12 22.42 -8.50
C GLY A 59 5.05 21.21 -8.32
N SER A 60 4.84 20.19 -9.13
CA SER A 60 5.77 19.09 -9.34
C SER A 60 5.82 18.77 -10.83
N SER A 61 6.99 18.40 -11.35
CA SER A 61 7.15 18.06 -12.78
C SER A 61 6.58 16.68 -13.12
N VAL A 62 6.42 15.82 -12.13
CA VAL A 62 5.84 14.48 -12.23
C VAL A 62 5.05 14.17 -10.96
N ILE A 63 4.04 13.32 -11.06
CA ILE A 63 3.20 12.92 -9.92
C ILE A 63 3.04 11.41 -9.91
N GLY A 64 3.23 10.80 -8.74
CA GLY A 64 2.92 9.40 -8.51
C GLY A 64 1.55 9.25 -7.85
N VAL A 65 0.76 8.31 -8.33
CA VAL A 65 -0.59 8.03 -7.79
C VAL A 65 -0.74 6.55 -7.50
N THR A 66 -1.20 6.19 -6.29
CA THR A 66 -1.60 4.81 -6.03
C THR A 66 -3.08 4.60 -6.37
N VAL A 67 -3.41 3.38 -6.76
CA VAL A 67 -4.80 2.92 -6.83
C VAL A 67 -4.95 1.55 -6.18
N PRO A 68 -6.06 1.26 -5.49
CA PRO A 68 -6.28 -0.03 -4.82
C PRO A 68 -6.72 -1.11 -5.84
N GLY A 69 -5.77 -1.62 -6.60
CA GLY A 69 -5.97 -2.64 -7.62
C GLY A 69 -4.71 -2.94 -8.40
N VAL A 70 -4.73 -4.02 -9.16
CA VAL A 70 -3.63 -4.42 -10.06
C VAL A 70 -3.45 -3.38 -11.16
N VAL A 71 -2.21 -2.88 -11.34
CA VAL A 71 -1.86 -1.92 -12.39
C VAL A 71 -0.78 -2.52 -13.30
N SER A 72 -1.09 -2.68 -14.57
CA SER A 72 -0.14 -3.17 -15.56
C SER A 72 -0.01 -2.18 -16.70
N THR A 73 1.21 -1.69 -16.92
CA THR A 73 1.52 -0.69 -17.98
C THR A 73 0.60 0.55 -17.93
N GLY A 74 0.30 1.04 -16.71
CA GLY A 74 -0.56 2.20 -16.48
C GLY A 74 -2.06 1.94 -16.53
N VAL A 75 -2.48 0.71 -16.88
CA VAL A 75 -3.89 0.30 -16.98
C VAL A 75 -4.31 -0.49 -15.75
N VAL A 76 -5.42 -0.11 -15.12
CA VAL A 76 -6.01 -0.83 -14.00
C VAL A 76 -6.65 -2.13 -14.49
N ARG A 77 -6.32 -3.26 -13.85
CA ARG A 77 -6.78 -4.60 -14.24
C ARG A 77 -7.81 -5.18 -13.30
N THR A 78 -7.80 -4.77 -12.03
CA THR A 78 -8.76 -5.23 -11.02
C THR A 78 -9.30 -4.04 -10.21
N ALA A 79 -10.46 -4.22 -9.59
CA ALA A 79 -11.11 -3.19 -8.78
C ALA A 79 -11.89 -3.85 -7.63
N ALA A 80 -11.18 -4.40 -6.63
CA ALA A 80 -11.83 -5.09 -5.50
C ALA A 80 -12.48 -4.11 -4.50
N ASN A 81 -11.82 -2.99 -4.23
CA ASN A 81 -12.23 -2.01 -3.20
C ASN A 81 -12.46 -0.60 -3.78
N ILE A 82 -12.69 -0.49 -5.08
CA ILE A 82 -12.98 0.74 -5.81
C ILE A 82 -14.05 0.44 -6.88
N ASP A 83 -14.59 1.45 -7.54
CA ASP A 83 -15.62 1.27 -8.54
C ASP A 83 -15.14 0.40 -9.72
N SER A 84 -15.99 -0.53 -10.19
CA SER A 84 -15.63 -1.47 -11.27
C SER A 84 -15.31 -0.80 -12.61
N THR A 85 -15.73 0.46 -12.82
CA THR A 85 -15.38 1.24 -14.01
C THR A 85 -13.90 1.55 -14.15
N TRP A 86 -13.09 1.29 -13.12
CA TRP A 86 -11.63 1.34 -13.20
C TRP A 86 -11.04 0.23 -14.06
N ILE A 87 -11.72 -0.91 -14.20
CA ILE A 87 -11.19 -2.06 -14.95
C ILE A 87 -11.04 -1.70 -16.44
N GLY A 88 -9.81 -1.78 -16.95
CA GLY A 88 -9.45 -1.38 -18.31
C GLY A 88 -9.13 0.10 -18.49
N MET A 89 -9.24 0.93 -17.42
CA MET A 89 -8.93 2.36 -17.50
C MET A 89 -7.42 2.58 -17.63
N ASP A 90 -6.99 3.39 -18.59
CA ASP A 90 -5.67 4.00 -18.64
C ASP A 90 -5.59 5.09 -17.55
N ALA A 91 -5.16 4.67 -16.35
CA ALA A 91 -5.07 5.55 -15.20
C ALA A 91 -3.93 6.56 -15.35
N CYS A 92 -2.82 6.19 -15.99
CA CYS A 92 -1.72 7.13 -16.25
C CYS A 92 -2.19 8.26 -17.16
N GLY A 93 -2.87 7.94 -18.26
CA GLY A 93 -3.45 8.93 -19.19
C GLY A 93 -4.51 9.80 -18.53
N LEU A 94 -5.40 9.20 -17.72
CA LEU A 94 -6.45 9.92 -16.99
C LEU A 94 -5.86 10.99 -16.05
N PHE A 95 -4.94 10.58 -15.15
CA PHE A 95 -4.34 11.52 -14.21
C PHE A 95 -3.44 12.54 -14.91
N SER A 96 -2.66 12.13 -15.90
CA SER A 96 -1.80 13.07 -16.65
C SER A 96 -2.62 14.16 -17.36
N LYS A 97 -3.74 13.79 -17.95
CA LYS A 97 -4.69 14.74 -18.57
C LYS A 97 -5.31 15.68 -17.53
N GLN A 98 -5.73 15.13 -16.39
CA GLN A 98 -6.40 15.89 -15.32
C GLN A 98 -5.46 16.88 -14.63
N LEU A 99 -4.18 16.48 -14.43
CA LEU A 99 -3.21 17.25 -13.65
C LEU A 99 -2.27 18.10 -14.52
N GLY A 100 -2.28 17.90 -15.85
CA GLY A 100 -1.43 18.66 -16.77
C GLY A 100 0.06 18.33 -16.75
N VAL A 101 0.46 17.26 -16.02
CA VAL A 101 1.85 16.79 -15.90
C VAL A 101 1.89 15.26 -16.03
N PRO A 102 3.03 14.66 -16.42
CA PRO A 102 3.17 13.20 -16.45
C PRO A 102 2.86 12.55 -15.10
N CYS A 103 2.03 11.52 -15.12
CA CYS A 103 1.66 10.75 -13.94
C CYS A 103 2.05 9.28 -14.10
N THR A 104 2.59 8.71 -13.02
CA THR A 104 2.81 7.27 -12.90
C THR A 104 1.81 6.69 -11.91
N VAL A 105 1.23 5.53 -12.25
CA VAL A 105 0.25 4.85 -11.39
C VAL A 105 0.78 3.49 -10.96
N ILE A 106 0.59 3.16 -9.69
CA ILE A 106 1.04 1.90 -9.08
C ILE A 106 -0.04 1.38 -8.11
N ASN A 107 -0.02 0.07 -7.84
CA ASN A 107 -0.81 -0.52 -6.76
C ASN A 107 -0.44 0.09 -5.39
N ASP A 108 -1.40 0.25 -4.49
CA ASP A 108 -1.20 0.89 -3.18
C ASP A 108 -0.30 0.07 -2.23
N ALA A 109 -0.40 -1.26 -2.25
CA ALA A 109 0.46 -2.13 -1.44
C ALA A 109 1.89 -2.20 -2.01
N ASP A 110 2.04 -2.24 -3.34
CA ASP A 110 3.34 -2.18 -4.01
C ASP A 110 4.07 -0.86 -3.66
N ALA A 111 3.37 0.27 -3.74
CA ALA A 111 3.92 1.56 -3.36
C ALA A 111 4.36 1.58 -1.89
N ALA A 112 3.50 1.11 -0.98
CA ALA A 112 3.84 1.05 0.43
C ALA A 112 5.05 0.14 0.70
N GLY A 113 5.14 -0.98 0.01
CA GLY A 113 6.26 -1.91 0.08
C GLY A 113 7.56 -1.28 -0.40
N LEU A 114 7.56 -0.60 -1.56
CA LEU A 114 8.74 0.10 -2.08
C LEU A 114 9.28 1.13 -1.08
N ALA A 115 8.40 1.90 -0.46
CA ALA A 115 8.78 2.87 0.56
C ALA A 115 9.41 2.20 1.80
N GLU A 116 8.82 1.10 2.28
CA GLU A 116 9.35 0.35 3.43
C GLU A 116 10.68 -0.34 3.12
N MET A 117 10.87 -0.87 1.91
CA MET A 117 12.15 -1.45 1.48
C MET A 117 13.25 -0.39 1.35
N ARG A 118 12.92 0.80 0.88
CA ARG A 118 13.88 1.88 0.69
C ARG A 118 14.24 2.62 1.98
N PHE A 119 13.26 2.95 2.81
CA PHE A 119 13.41 3.87 3.95
C PHE A 119 12.91 3.30 5.28
N GLY A 120 12.20 2.19 5.28
CA GLY A 120 11.52 1.65 6.45
C GLY A 120 12.07 0.34 6.96
N ALA A 121 11.16 -0.52 7.39
CA ALA A 121 11.46 -1.80 8.06
C ALA A 121 12.20 -2.80 7.16
N GLY A 122 12.09 -2.68 5.83
CA GLY A 122 12.76 -3.54 4.85
C GLY A 122 14.14 -3.03 4.40
N ARG A 123 14.59 -1.88 4.89
CA ARG A 123 15.84 -1.27 4.41
C ARG A 123 17.05 -2.17 4.65
N GLY A 124 17.80 -2.45 3.56
CA GLY A 124 19.03 -3.26 3.60
C GLY A 124 18.77 -4.75 3.85
N ARG A 125 17.54 -5.22 3.59
CA ARG A 125 17.20 -6.65 3.66
C ARG A 125 17.34 -7.30 2.30
N ASP A 126 18.08 -8.40 2.26
CA ASP A 126 18.20 -9.29 1.12
C ASP A 126 17.21 -10.47 1.27
N GLY A 127 17.14 -11.35 0.26
CA GLY A 127 16.24 -12.49 0.24
C GLY A 127 14.79 -12.10 -0.06
N VAL A 128 13.85 -12.93 0.40
CA VAL A 128 12.42 -12.70 0.19
C VAL A 128 11.84 -11.85 1.32
N ALA A 129 11.28 -10.69 0.98
CA ALA A 129 10.52 -9.87 1.92
C ALA A 129 9.08 -9.69 1.42
N ILE A 130 8.11 -9.74 2.34
CA ILE A 130 6.69 -9.58 2.03
C ILE A 130 6.14 -8.42 2.85
N MET A 131 5.57 -7.41 2.17
CA MET A 131 4.72 -6.41 2.79
C MET A 131 3.28 -6.91 2.79
N VAL A 132 2.61 -6.82 3.94
CA VAL A 132 1.17 -7.14 4.08
C VAL A 132 0.47 -5.93 4.66
N THR A 133 -0.45 -5.32 3.94
CA THR A 133 -1.26 -4.20 4.45
C THR A 133 -2.62 -4.70 4.94
N LEU A 134 -2.92 -4.50 6.23
CA LEU A 134 -4.17 -4.94 6.87
C LEU A 134 -5.12 -3.74 7.01
N GLY A 135 -6.12 -3.67 6.16
CA GLY A 135 -7.08 -2.57 6.04
C GLY A 135 -8.51 -3.04 5.87
N THR A 136 -9.22 -2.47 4.89
CA THR A 136 -10.54 -2.94 4.42
C THR A 136 -10.42 -4.37 3.88
N GLY A 137 -9.42 -4.62 3.06
CA GLY A 137 -8.95 -5.93 2.61
C GLY A 137 -7.55 -6.21 3.11
N ILE A 138 -6.83 -7.09 2.39
CA ILE A 138 -5.41 -7.40 2.57
C ILE A 138 -4.68 -7.11 1.26
N GLY A 139 -3.86 -6.07 1.23
CA GLY A 139 -2.92 -5.84 0.14
C GLY A 139 -1.58 -6.52 0.43
N SER A 140 -0.83 -6.82 -0.62
CA SER A 140 0.50 -7.44 -0.49
C SER A 140 1.47 -6.93 -1.55
N ALA A 141 2.76 -6.89 -1.19
CA ALA A 141 3.84 -6.69 -2.12
C ALA A 141 4.98 -7.65 -1.76
N VAL A 142 5.55 -8.30 -2.76
CA VAL A 142 6.64 -9.27 -2.60
C VAL A 142 7.92 -8.69 -3.19
N PHE A 143 9.03 -8.89 -2.50
CA PHE A 143 10.36 -8.45 -2.92
C PHE A 143 11.33 -9.62 -2.89
N VAL A 144 12.25 -9.61 -3.85
CA VAL A 144 13.40 -10.51 -3.88
C VAL A 144 14.64 -9.65 -4.02
N ASP A 145 15.53 -9.70 -3.03
CA ASP A 145 16.74 -8.87 -2.96
C ASP A 145 16.46 -7.37 -3.20
N GLY A 146 15.38 -6.87 -2.55
CA GLY A 146 14.92 -5.49 -2.66
C GLY A 146 14.16 -5.15 -3.95
N ASN A 147 14.04 -6.07 -4.91
CA ASN A 147 13.33 -5.84 -6.16
C ASN A 147 11.86 -6.27 -6.04
N LEU A 148 10.95 -5.40 -6.43
CA LEU A 148 9.51 -5.66 -6.39
C LEU A 148 9.09 -6.74 -7.40
N VAL A 149 8.31 -7.71 -6.93
CA VAL A 149 7.47 -8.58 -7.77
C VAL A 149 6.09 -7.92 -7.83
N PRO A 150 5.75 -7.19 -8.91
CA PRO A 150 4.61 -6.30 -8.89
C PRO A 150 3.27 -7.02 -8.90
N ASN A 151 2.27 -6.36 -8.30
CA ASN A 151 0.87 -6.77 -8.36
C ASN A 151 0.60 -8.16 -7.74
N THR A 152 1.21 -8.48 -6.63
CA THR A 152 0.89 -9.71 -5.89
C THR A 152 -0.38 -9.50 -5.06
N GLU A 153 -1.34 -10.42 -5.18
CA GLU A 153 -2.65 -10.35 -4.52
C GLU A 153 -2.80 -11.50 -3.50
N LEU A 154 -1.85 -11.60 -2.54
CA LEU A 154 -1.84 -12.69 -1.56
C LEU A 154 -3.02 -12.67 -0.59
N GLY A 155 -3.71 -11.52 -0.46
CA GLY A 155 -4.97 -11.41 0.27
C GLY A 155 -6.10 -12.22 -0.35
N HIS A 156 -6.01 -12.53 -1.65
CA HIS A 156 -7.01 -13.33 -2.37
C HIS A 156 -6.72 -14.84 -2.36
N LEU A 157 -5.65 -15.29 -1.69
CA LEU A 157 -5.41 -16.73 -1.50
C LEU A 157 -6.58 -17.38 -0.76
N GLU A 158 -6.94 -18.60 -1.18
CA GLU A 158 -7.88 -19.42 -0.43
C GLU A 158 -7.24 -19.87 0.88
N PHE A 159 -7.90 -19.57 1.99
CA PHE A 159 -7.43 -19.87 3.33
C PHE A 159 -8.58 -20.29 4.22
N LYS A 160 -8.52 -21.49 4.76
CA LYS A 160 -9.59 -22.07 5.62
C LYS A 160 -10.99 -22.03 4.99
N GLY A 161 -11.07 -22.34 3.69
CA GLY A 161 -12.33 -22.41 2.94
C GLY A 161 -12.95 -21.07 2.56
N GLN A 162 -12.17 -19.97 2.66
CA GLN A 162 -12.57 -18.64 2.22
C GLN A 162 -11.37 -17.84 1.76
N VAL A 163 -11.59 -16.69 1.13
CA VAL A 163 -10.52 -15.74 0.75
C VAL A 163 -9.86 -15.19 2.02
N ALA A 164 -8.53 -15.14 2.06
CA ALA A 164 -7.75 -14.77 3.25
C ALA A 164 -8.16 -13.41 3.84
N GLU A 165 -8.44 -12.40 3.00
CA GLU A 165 -8.89 -11.10 3.48
C GLU A 165 -10.23 -11.15 4.22
N HIS A 166 -11.14 -12.06 3.86
CA HIS A 166 -12.41 -12.28 4.57
C HIS A 166 -12.21 -12.95 5.94
N HIS A 167 -11.01 -13.42 6.24
CA HIS A 167 -10.66 -14.04 7.52
C HIS A 167 -9.81 -13.13 8.41
N ALA A 168 -8.81 -12.42 7.83
CA ALA A 168 -7.75 -11.75 8.58
C ALA A 168 -7.63 -10.22 8.32
N ALA A 169 -8.43 -9.60 7.43
CA ALA A 169 -8.41 -8.16 7.26
C ALA A 169 -8.80 -7.41 8.55
N ALA A 170 -8.30 -6.19 8.73
CA ALA A 170 -8.65 -5.37 9.90
C ALA A 170 -10.15 -5.02 9.96
N ALA A 171 -10.81 -4.91 8.82
CA ALA A 171 -12.26 -4.72 8.74
C ALA A 171 -13.03 -5.87 9.37
N VAL A 172 -12.56 -7.12 9.21
CA VAL A 172 -13.18 -8.32 9.81
C VAL A 172 -13.13 -8.26 11.33
N ARG A 173 -11.99 -7.80 11.91
CA ARG A 173 -11.90 -7.62 13.37
C ARG A 173 -13.00 -6.71 13.89
N LYS A 174 -13.25 -5.59 13.20
CA LYS A 174 -14.28 -4.62 13.59
C LYS A 174 -15.69 -5.19 13.42
N ALA A 175 -15.98 -5.76 12.26
CA ALA A 175 -17.29 -6.28 11.91
C ALA A 175 -17.74 -7.45 12.81
N GLN A 176 -16.79 -8.30 13.23
CA GLN A 176 -17.04 -9.45 14.09
C GLN A 176 -16.74 -9.18 15.58
N HIS A 177 -16.43 -7.92 15.96
CA HIS A 177 -16.11 -7.52 17.33
C HIS A 177 -15.01 -8.39 18.00
N LEU A 178 -14.02 -8.85 17.21
CA LEU A 178 -12.93 -9.68 17.71
C LEU A 178 -12.01 -8.89 18.64
N THR A 179 -11.56 -9.54 19.71
CA THR A 179 -10.46 -9.02 20.52
C THR A 179 -9.17 -8.95 19.70
N TRP A 180 -8.16 -8.23 20.16
CA TRP A 180 -6.86 -8.18 19.47
C TRP A 180 -6.19 -9.55 19.43
N GLU A 181 -6.31 -10.32 20.51
CA GLU A 181 -5.82 -11.69 20.60
C GLU A 181 -6.50 -12.63 19.59
N GLN A 182 -7.84 -12.66 19.56
CA GLN A 182 -8.59 -13.50 18.61
C GLN A 182 -8.25 -13.18 17.16
N TRP A 183 -8.15 -11.89 16.84
CA TRP A 183 -7.78 -11.45 15.50
C TRP A 183 -6.30 -11.68 15.22
N GLY A 184 -5.41 -11.45 16.16
CA GLY A 184 -3.97 -11.70 16.06
C GLY A 184 -3.66 -13.15 15.70
N ARG A 185 -4.38 -14.11 16.29
CA ARG A 185 -4.30 -15.54 15.89
C ARG A 185 -4.69 -15.77 14.44
N ARG A 186 -5.73 -15.08 13.96
CA ARG A 186 -6.12 -15.18 12.53
C ARG A 186 -5.03 -14.65 11.60
N VAL A 187 -4.47 -13.49 11.94
CA VAL A 187 -3.33 -12.91 11.21
C VAL A 187 -2.13 -13.84 11.27
N GLY A 188 -1.76 -14.35 12.47
CA GLY A 188 -0.65 -15.28 12.64
C GLY A 188 -0.79 -16.52 11.75
N HIS A 189 -1.96 -17.15 11.71
CA HIS A 189 -2.21 -18.28 10.80
C HIS A 189 -2.06 -17.91 9.32
N TYR A 190 -2.54 -16.72 8.91
CA TYR A 190 -2.37 -16.24 7.55
C TYR A 190 -0.89 -16.03 7.22
N LEU A 191 -0.13 -15.38 8.11
CA LEU A 191 1.31 -15.17 7.91
C LEU A 191 2.08 -16.49 7.90
N THR A 192 1.70 -17.48 8.72
CA THR A 192 2.27 -18.84 8.69
C THR A 192 2.06 -19.50 7.32
N MET A 193 0.90 -19.32 6.70
CA MET A 193 0.67 -19.80 5.33
C MET A 193 1.63 -19.13 4.34
N LEU A 194 1.81 -17.80 4.42
CA LEU A 194 2.78 -17.10 3.56
C LEU A 194 4.20 -17.59 3.80
N THR A 195 4.59 -17.82 5.06
CA THR A 195 5.90 -18.38 5.40
C THR A 195 6.11 -19.76 4.79
N THR A 196 5.08 -20.60 4.79
CA THR A 196 5.15 -21.95 4.19
C THR A 196 5.30 -21.89 2.67
N LEU A 197 4.67 -20.91 2.01
CA LEU A 197 4.68 -20.80 0.53
C LEU A 197 5.93 -20.11 -0.01
N PHE A 198 6.47 -19.12 0.70
CA PHE A 198 7.50 -18.22 0.19
C PHE A 198 8.82 -18.30 0.97
N SER A 199 8.82 -18.87 2.19
CA SER A 199 9.97 -18.88 3.10
C SER A 199 10.66 -17.50 3.23
N PRO A 200 9.90 -16.41 3.53
CA PRO A 200 10.47 -15.07 3.58
C PRO A 200 11.36 -14.89 4.81
N GLU A 201 12.41 -14.11 4.68
CA GLU A 201 13.23 -13.64 5.79
C GLU A 201 12.49 -12.56 6.60
N LEU A 202 11.64 -11.78 5.93
CA LEU A 202 10.95 -10.65 6.52
C LEU A 202 9.48 -10.57 6.07
N ILE A 203 8.59 -10.34 7.03
CA ILE A 203 7.22 -9.89 6.77
C ILE A 203 7.00 -8.53 7.45
N VAL A 204 6.65 -7.50 6.68
CA VAL A 204 6.32 -6.17 7.18
C VAL A 204 4.80 -6.03 7.26
N VAL A 205 4.27 -5.79 8.46
CA VAL A 205 2.83 -5.61 8.68
C VAL A 205 2.47 -4.13 8.64
N GLY A 206 1.77 -3.73 7.60
CA GLY A 206 1.31 -2.37 7.34
C GLY A 206 -0.19 -2.15 7.53
N GLY A 207 -0.66 -1.05 6.98
CA GLY A 207 -2.03 -0.59 7.15
C GLY A 207 -2.26 0.14 8.48
N GLY A 208 -3.48 0.61 8.71
CA GLY A 208 -3.79 1.43 9.89
C GLY A 208 -3.60 0.74 11.24
N VAL A 209 -3.56 -0.58 11.26
CA VAL A 209 -3.37 -1.41 12.46
C VAL A 209 -1.91 -1.54 12.90
N SER A 210 -0.94 -1.25 12.02
CA SER A 210 0.48 -1.34 12.34
C SER A 210 0.88 -0.51 13.56
N ARG A 211 0.22 0.63 13.79
CA ARG A 211 0.40 1.46 15.00
C ARG A 211 -0.01 0.79 16.30
N LYS A 212 -0.69 -0.33 16.23
CA LYS A 212 -1.18 -1.11 17.38
C LYS A 212 -0.63 -2.53 17.32
N PHE A 213 0.50 -2.71 16.64
CA PHE A 213 1.14 -4.01 16.43
C PHE A 213 1.37 -4.75 17.75
N ASP A 214 1.82 -4.06 18.78
CA ASP A 214 2.05 -4.60 20.11
C ASP A 214 0.83 -5.33 20.74
N ARG A 215 -0.38 -5.01 20.27
CA ARG A 215 -1.61 -5.64 20.80
C ARG A 215 -1.87 -7.04 20.25
N PHE A 216 -1.17 -7.45 19.21
CA PHE A 216 -1.34 -8.76 18.57
C PHE A 216 -0.02 -9.40 18.12
N ALA A 217 1.11 -8.80 18.47
CA ALA A 217 2.44 -9.29 18.14
C ALA A 217 2.70 -10.68 18.74
N ASP A 218 2.35 -10.89 20.01
CA ASP A 218 2.57 -12.16 20.71
C ASP A 218 1.84 -13.33 20.03
N GLU A 219 0.63 -13.08 19.53
CA GLU A 219 -0.15 -14.10 18.80
C GLU A 219 0.49 -14.47 17.46
N ILE A 220 1.11 -13.49 16.79
CA ILE A 220 1.87 -13.73 15.56
C ILE A 220 3.14 -14.52 15.90
N ALA A 221 3.91 -14.09 16.89
CA ALA A 221 5.16 -14.72 17.28
C ALA A 221 4.97 -16.19 17.74
N ALA A 222 3.81 -16.50 18.32
CA ALA A 222 3.48 -17.87 18.73
C ALA A 222 3.20 -18.83 17.55
N LEU A 223 2.92 -18.31 16.36
CA LEU A 223 2.47 -19.10 15.21
C LEU A 223 3.44 -19.07 14.02
N VAL A 224 4.07 -17.92 13.76
CA VAL A 224 5.02 -17.78 12.64
C VAL A 224 6.35 -18.43 13.00
N PRO A 225 6.95 -19.25 12.09
CA PRO A 225 8.24 -19.86 12.31
C PRO A 225 9.35 -18.85 12.62
N ILE A 226 10.27 -19.21 13.53
CA ILE A 226 11.33 -18.34 14.05
C ILE A 226 12.31 -17.83 12.97
N ASN A 227 12.39 -18.48 11.83
CA ASN A 227 13.24 -18.07 10.72
C ASN A 227 12.65 -16.93 9.87
N THR A 228 11.42 -16.50 10.14
CA THR A 228 10.78 -15.35 9.50
C THR A 228 10.60 -14.25 10.53
N GLU A 229 11.25 -13.12 10.32
CA GLU A 229 11.04 -11.93 11.16
C GLU A 229 9.73 -11.23 10.77
N VAL A 230 8.90 -10.88 11.76
CA VAL A 230 7.65 -10.12 11.51
C VAL A 230 7.70 -8.82 12.27
N VAL A 231 7.61 -7.70 11.54
CA VAL A 231 7.75 -6.35 12.11
C VAL A 231 6.64 -5.41 11.64
N PRO A 232 6.29 -4.38 12.40
CA PRO A 232 5.38 -3.34 11.93
C PRO A 232 6.05 -2.42 10.90
N ALA A 233 5.27 -1.89 9.96
CA ALA A 233 5.70 -0.87 9.01
C ALA A 233 6.19 0.39 9.72
N ALA A 234 7.38 0.88 9.36
CA ALA A 234 8.02 2.04 9.97
C ALA A 234 7.44 3.36 9.46
N LEU A 235 7.13 3.45 8.16
CA LEU A 235 6.56 4.66 7.55
C LEU A 235 5.05 4.80 7.78
N GLN A 236 4.38 3.74 8.21
CA GLN A 236 2.96 3.77 8.57
C GLN A 236 2.09 4.36 7.43
N ASN A 237 1.26 5.37 7.74
CA ASN A 237 0.33 6.01 6.80
C ASN A 237 1.02 6.92 5.74
N ARG A 238 2.35 7.03 5.75
CA ARG A 238 3.12 7.78 4.74
C ARG A 238 3.60 6.88 3.61
N ALA A 239 3.67 5.58 3.85
CA ALA A 239 4.30 4.62 2.94
C ALA A 239 3.74 4.69 1.51
N GLY A 240 2.41 4.68 1.32
CA GLY A 240 1.79 4.79 -0.01
C GLY A 240 2.16 6.07 -0.75
N ILE A 241 2.16 7.22 -0.06
CA ILE A 241 2.53 8.53 -0.64
C ILE A 241 4.01 8.54 -1.04
N VAL A 242 4.89 8.07 -0.14
CA VAL A 242 6.34 8.03 -0.40
C VAL A 242 6.64 7.08 -1.56
N GLY A 243 6.04 5.89 -1.58
CA GLY A 243 6.24 4.93 -2.66
C GLY A 243 5.71 5.42 -4.02
N ALA A 244 4.56 6.08 -4.05
CA ALA A 244 4.04 6.69 -5.26
C ALA A 244 5.03 7.74 -5.83
N ALA A 245 5.57 8.62 -4.96
CA ALA A 245 6.55 9.62 -5.35
C ALA A 245 7.85 8.99 -5.86
N LEU A 246 8.35 7.91 -5.23
CA LEU A 246 9.53 7.16 -5.68
C LEU A 246 9.36 6.67 -7.12
N VAL A 247 8.25 6.01 -7.41
CA VAL A 247 7.98 5.47 -8.75
C VAL A 247 7.89 6.58 -9.80
N ALA A 248 7.30 7.72 -9.47
CA ALA A 248 7.24 8.88 -10.37
C ALA A 248 8.61 9.49 -10.62
N ALA A 249 9.51 9.46 -9.63
CA ALA A 249 10.91 9.89 -9.78
C ALA A 249 11.78 8.92 -10.61
N GLY A 250 11.25 7.73 -10.96
CA GLY A 250 11.97 6.70 -11.73
C GLY A 250 12.70 5.68 -10.87
N ASP A 251 12.49 5.67 -9.56
CA ASP A 251 13.06 4.74 -8.60
C ASP A 251 12.06 3.56 -8.41
N ARG A 252 12.42 2.35 -8.86
CA ARG A 252 11.55 1.16 -8.84
C ARG A 252 12.23 -0.02 -8.19
#